data_fb70c22da30b1a7c5e7b490c8adac285
#
_entry.id   fb70c22da30b1a7c5e7b490c8adac285
#
_cell.length_a   1.000
_cell.length_b   1.000
_cell.length_c   1.000
_cell.angle_alpha   90.00
_cell.angle_beta   90.00
_cell.angle_gamma   90.00
#
_symmetry.space_group_name_H-M   'P 1'
#
loop_
_entity.id
_entity.type
_entity.pdbx_description
1 polymer ?
#
loop_
_entity_poly.entity_id
_entity_poly.type
_entity_poly.pdbx_seq_one_letter_code
_entity_poly.pdbx_strand_id
1 'polypeptide(L)'
;MSHHVILGAGPAGVIAAETIRKHAPHDRITVVGDENEAPYSRMAIPYLLIGKVGEEGTHLRHTAGHFEKLGVTVLRGVRAKVLDSAKRCLELSDGSTLGFDKLLIATGSSPVTPPIPGIQGPGVHSCWTLADARAIAELARPGAQVLQMGAGFIGCIIMEALQLRGVSLSVVEMGDRMVPRMMGPMAGGMIKRWCENKGVKVYTGTRVEAIERGTSAEKGLLGKIAQAVGIGQSSMPTGPMRVRLSNGQTLQADLVISATGVKPNIGFLENSGVRCLAGVLTDERMQTNVSGIYAAGDCAEAFDKVSGQTIVSAIQPNAAEQARVAALNMVGQDTTLKGVTQINVLDTLGLISTSFGNWQGVPGGEHAELTDQDAGRHLSLQFKDDLMVGCNSVGWTEHVGVMRGLVEGQVRLGEWKDKLMQDPTRLMEAYLACAQGQGHWSGAQDARRR
;
A
#
# COMPACT_ATOMS: atom_id res chain seq x y z
N MET A 1 -10.24 -24.30 -24.97
CA MET A 1 -10.86 -23.52 -23.88
C MET A 1 -9.93 -23.66 -22.69
N SER A 2 -9.23 -22.59 -22.35
CA SER A 2 -8.25 -22.59 -21.25
C SER A 2 -8.90 -22.26 -19.93
N HIS A 3 -8.36 -22.80 -18.83
CA HIS A 3 -8.76 -22.43 -17.48
C HIS A 3 -7.74 -21.44 -16.87
N HIS A 4 -8.14 -20.20 -16.70
CA HIS A 4 -7.37 -19.15 -16.06
C HIS A 4 -7.74 -19.10 -14.59
N VAL A 5 -6.77 -19.28 -13.70
CA VAL A 5 -6.93 -19.12 -12.26
C VAL A 5 -6.21 -17.86 -11.81
N ILE A 6 -6.88 -17.07 -10.98
CA ILE A 6 -6.37 -15.79 -10.42
C ILE A 6 -6.43 -15.91 -8.91
N LEU A 7 -5.28 -15.83 -8.25
CA LEU A 7 -5.17 -15.80 -6.80
C LEU A 7 -5.18 -14.36 -6.29
N GLY A 8 -6.26 -13.97 -5.65
CA GLY A 8 -6.50 -12.64 -5.11
C GLY A 8 -7.67 -11.93 -5.77
N ALA A 9 -8.62 -11.49 -4.96
CA ALA A 9 -9.83 -10.77 -5.37
C ALA A 9 -9.71 -9.24 -5.21
N GLY A 10 -8.48 -8.72 -5.09
CA GLY A 10 -8.19 -7.29 -5.05
C GLY A 10 -8.18 -6.64 -6.45
N PRO A 11 -7.79 -5.36 -6.55
CA PRO A 11 -7.78 -4.61 -7.81
C PRO A 11 -7.06 -5.32 -8.96
N ALA A 12 -5.90 -5.90 -8.72
CA ALA A 12 -5.15 -6.64 -9.73
C ALA A 12 -5.94 -7.85 -10.26
N GLY A 13 -6.52 -8.65 -9.36
CA GLY A 13 -7.29 -9.84 -9.75
C GLY A 13 -8.55 -9.51 -10.53
N VAL A 14 -9.27 -8.48 -10.13
CA VAL A 14 -10.50 -8.03 -10.82
C VAL A 14 -10.19 -7.52 -12.23
N ILE A 15 -9.17 -6.66 -12.37
CA ILE A 15 -8.75 -6.12 -13.67
C ILE A 15 -8.27 -7.25 -14.59
N ALA A 16 -7.53 -8.22 -14.06
CA ALA A 16 -7.09 -9.36 -14.83
C ALA A 16 -8.27 -10.21 -15.31
N ALA A 17 -9.22 -10.53 -14.45
CA ALA A 17 -10.42 -11.31 -14.81
C ALA A 17 -11.24 -10.64 -15.92
N GLU A 18 -11.46 -9.33 -15.82
CA GLU A 18 -12.16 -8.54 -16.83
C GLU A 18 -11.38 -8.48 -18.16
N THR A 19 -10.07 -8.30 -18.09
CA THR A 19 -9.20 -8.27 -19.26
C THR A 19 -9.20 -9.62 -19.97
N ILE A 20 -9.06 -10.74 -19.24
CA ILE A 20 -9.14 -12.09 -19.82
C ILE A 20 -10.50 -12.30 -20.48
N ARG A 21 -11.61 -11.97 -19.81
CA ARG A 21 -12.95 -12.15 -20.36
C ARG A 21 -13.17 -11.37 -21.65
N LYS A 22 -12.64 -10.14 -21.71
CA LYS A 22 -12.72 -9.30 -22.91
C LYS A 22 -12.02 -9.91 -24.11
N HIS A 23 -10.87 -10.56 -23.91
CA HIS A 23 -10.02 -11.07 -24.99
C HIS A 23 -10.10 -12.59 -25.21
N ALA A 24 -10.64 -13.34 -24.26
CA ALA A 24 -10.92 -14.77 -24.34
C ALA A 24 -12.36 -15.05 -23.83
N PRO A 25 -13.40 -14.71 -24.62
CA PRO A 25 -14.79 -14.69 -24.15
C PRO A 25 -15.33 -16.07 -23.73
N HIS A 26 -14.70 -17.15 -24.15
CA HIS A 26 -15.16 -18.52 -23.84
C HIS A 26 -14.32 -19.28 -22.84
N ASP A 27 -13.19 -18.69 -22.39
CA ASP A 27 -12.31 -19.36 -21.45
C ASP A 27 -12.88 -19.37 -20.03
N ARG A 28 -12.55 -20.42 -19.28
CA ARG A 28 -12.95 -20.52 -17.88
C ARG A 28 -12.08 -19.61 -17.03
N ILE A 29 -12.71 -18.83 -16.15
CA ILE A 29 -12.01 -17.92 -15.23
C ILE A 29 -12.46 -18.21 -13.80
N THR A 30 -11.51 -18.47 -12.90
CA THR A 30 -11.75 -18.64 -11.48
C THR A 30 -10.87 -17.65 -10.69
N VAL A 31 -11.50 -16.81 -9.87
CA VAL A 31 -10.83 -15.92 -8.92
C VAL A 31 -10.93 -16.52 -7.53
N VAL A 32 -9.83 -16.57 -6.81
CA VAL A 32 -9.75 -17.11 -5.44
C VAL A 32 -9.42 -15.99 -4.49
N GLY A 33 -10.30 -15.70 -3.51
CA GLY A 33 -10.13 -14.68 -2.48
C GLY A 33 -10.14 -15.29 -1.09
N ASP A 34 -9.22 -14.88 -0.23
CA ASP A 34 -9.05 -15.41 1.12
C ASP A 34 -10.03 -14.79 2.14
N GLU A 35 -10.73 -13.73 1.78
CA GLU A 35 -11.78 -13.12 2.58
C GLU A 35 -13.17 -13.51 2.07
N ASN A 36 -14.16 -13.58 2.97
CA ASN A 36 -15.55 -13.85 2.61
C ASN A 36 -16.27 -12.65 1.96
N GLU A 37 -15.58 -11.54 1.88
CA GLU A 37 -16.10 -10.28 1.34
C GLU A 37 -16.22 -10.31 -0.20
N ALA A 38 -17.11 -9.45 -0.73
CA ALA A 38 -17.08 -9.15 -2.16
C ALA A 38 -15.74 -8.49 -2.51
N PRO A 39 -15.24 -8.63 -3.77
CA PRO A 39 -14.01 -7.95 -4.18
C PRO A 39 -14.06 -6.44 -3.88
N TYR A 40 -13.16 -5.94 -3.05
CA TYR A 40 -13.14 -4.56 -2.59
C TYR A 40 -11.74 -3.94 -2.66
N SER A 41 -11.68 -2.61 -2.59
CA SER A 41 -10.43 -1.85 -2.52
C SER A 41 -10.10 -1.48 -1.07
N ARG A 42 -8.94 -1.92 -0.59
CA ARG A 42 -8.41 -1.52 0.74
C ARG A 42 -8.18 -0.02 0.83
N MET A 43 -7.93 0.65 -0.30
CA MET A 43 -7.79 2.10 -0.38
C MET A 43 -9.08 2.86 -0.02
N ALA A 44 -10.24 2.18 -0.02
CA ALA A 44 -11.51 2.77 0.37
C ALA A 44 -11.78 2.70 1.89
N ILE A 45 -11.00 1.93 2.65
CA ILE A 45 -11.17 1.77 4.10
C ILE A 45 -11.11 3.12 4.85
N PRO A 46 -10.18 4.03 4.59
CA PRO A 46 -10.17 5.34 5.25
C PRO A 46 -11.46 6.13 5.01
N TYR A 47 -12.02 6.07 3.80
CA TYR A 47 -13.29 6.74 3.48
C TYR A 47 -14.49 6.10 4.18
N LEU A 48 -14.46 4.77 4.38
CA LEU A 48 -15.43 4.06 5.19
C LEU A 48 -15.35 4.49 6.67
N LEU A 49 -14.14 4.57 7.22
CA LEU A 49 -13.92 4.98 8.62
C LEU A 49 -14.46 6.38 8.93
N ILE A 50 -14.36 7.32 7.99
CA ILE A 50 -14.89 8.68 8.15
C ILE A 50 -16.36 8.82 7.72
N GLY A 51 -16.99 7.74 7.29
CA GLY A 51 -18.40 7.76 6.88
C GLY A 51 -18.68 8.41 5.54
N LYS A 52 -17.66 8.67 4.70
CA LYS A 52 -17.85 9.20 3.33
C LYS A 52 -18.46 8.17 2.38
N VAL A 53 -18.23 6.89 2.65
CA VAL A 53 -18.83 5.77 1.92
C VAL A 53 -19.31 4.72 2.91
N GLY A 54 -20.35 3.96 2.55
CA GLY A 54 -20.73 2.72 3.24
C GLY A 54 -19.83 1.54 2.81
N GLU A 55 -20.05 0.36 3.38
CA GLU A 55 -19.25 -0.83 3.02
C GLU A 55 -19.36 -1.16 1.53
N GLU A 56 -20.56 -1.06 0.95
CA GLU A 56 -20.76 -1.26 -0.49
C GLU A 56 -19.95 -0.28 -1.35
N GLY A 57 -19.70 0.92 -0.83
CA GLY A 57 -18.85 1.93 -1.49
C GLY A 57 -17.38 1.52 -1.58
N THR A 58 -16.95 0.51 -0.82
CA THR A 58 -15.60 -0.06 -0.92
C THR A 58 -15.47 -1.08 -2.04
N HIS A 59 -16.57 -1.64 -2.54
CA HIS A 59 -16.56 -2.69 -3.54
C HIS A 59 -15.98 -2.19 -4.86
N LEU A 60 -15.17 -3.03 -5.51
CA LEU A 60 -14.56 -2.71 -6.80
C LEU A 60 -15.58 -2.65 -7.93
N ARG A 61 -16.71 -3.34 -7.79
CA ARG A 61 -17.82 -3.33 -8.74
C ARG A 61 -19.14 -3.29 -8.00
N HIS A 62 -19.96 -2.28 -8.31
CA HIS A 62 -21.23 -2.03 -7.64
C HIS A 62 -22.42 -2.70 -8.33
N THR A 63 -22.25 -3.13 -9.59
CA THR A 63 -23.34 -3.81 -10.33
C THR A 63 -23.58 -5.19 -9.74
N ALA A 64 -24.81 -5.43 -9.27
CA ALA A 64 -25.21 -6.74 -8.76
C ALA A 64 -25.01 -7.84 -9.83
N GLY A 65 -24.40 -8.95 -9.41
CA GLY A 65 -24.11 -10.08 -10.28
C GLY A 65 -23.05 -9.77 -11.37
N HIS A 66 -22.16 -8.80 -11.14
CA HIS A 66 -21.14 -8.42 -12.13
C HIS A 66 -20.27 -9.60 -12.59
N PHE A 67 -19.74 -10.37 -11.66
CA PHE A 67 -18.86 -11.50 -11.97
C PHE A 67 -19.62 -12.67 -12.60
N GLU A 68 -20.84 -12.93 -12.13
CA GLU A 68 -21.72 -13.97 -12.69
C GLU A 68 -22.09 -13.62 -14.15
N LYS A 69 -22.41 -12.37 -14.45
CA LYS A 69 -22.69 -11.88 -15.82
C LYS A 69 -21.47 -12.01 -16.73
N LEU A 70 -20.29 -11.86 -16.17
CA LEU A 70 -19.03 -12.11 -16.90
C LEU A 70 -18.66 -13.59 -16.98
N GLY A 71 -19.43 -14.51 -16.39
CA GLY A 71 -19.09 -15.93 -16.32
C GLY A 71 -17.77 -16.18 -15.55
N VAL A 72 -17.48 -15.35 -14.54
CA VAL A 72 -16.33 -15.50 -13.67
C VAL A 72 -16.76 -16.15 -12.36
N THR A 73 -16.14 -17.29 -12.03
CA THR A 73 -16.35 -17.93 -10.72
C THR A 73 -15.48 -17.25 -9.67
N VAL A 74 -16.07 -16.77 -8.58
CA VAL A 74 -15.34 -16.18 -7.45
C VAL A 74 -15.48 -17.08 -6.23
N LEU A 75 -14.37 -17.71 -5.82
CA LEU A 75 -14.27 -18.50 -4.59
C LEU A 75 -13.85 -17.55 -3.46
N ARG A 76 -14.70 -17.41 -2.42
CA ARG A 76 -14.48 -16.51 -1.28
C ARG A 76 -14.12 -17.32 -0.03
N GLY A 77 -13.34 -16.75 0.87
CA GLY A 77 -12.90 -17.38 2.11
C GLY A 77 -11.96 -18.55 1.90
N VAL A 78 -11.33 -18.64 0.72
CA VAL A 78 -10.45 -19.74 0.35
C VAL A 78 -9.08 -19.20 -0.02
N ARG A 79 -8.03 -19.80 0.51
CA ARG A 79 -6.62 -19.42 0.30
C ARG A 79 -5.84 -20.54 -0.37
N ALA A 80 -4.92 -20.20 -1.28
CA ALA A 80 -3.92 -21.13 -1.76
C ALA A 80 -2.92 -21.46 -0.64
N LYS A 81 -2.69 -22.75 -0.39
CA LYS A 81 -1.71 -23.26 0.59
C LYS A 81 -0.42 -23.73 -0.07
N VAL A 82 -0.53 -24.40 -1.22
CA VAL A 82 0.59 -24.97 -1.94
C VAL A 82 0.34 -24.82 -3.43
N LEU A 83 1.39 -24.48 -4.17
CA LEU A 83 1.43 -24.54 -5.63
C LEU A 83 2.32 -25.70 -6.07
N ASP A 84 1.74 -26.69 -6.74
CA ASP A 84 2.47 -27.68 -7.53
C ASP A 84 2.53 -27.20 -8.98
N SER A 85 3.60 -26.51 -9.34
CA SER A 85 3.76 -25.94 -10.67
C SER A 85 3.94 -26.98 -11.76
N ALA A 86 4.51 -28.15 -11.43
CA ALA A 86 4.73 -29.24 -12.38
C ALA A 86 3.40 -29.90 -12.77
N LYS A 87 2.50 -30.10 -11.81
CA LYS A 87 1.15 -30.63 -12.04
C LYS A 87 0.15 -29.56 -12.44
N ARG A 88 0.52 -28.28 -12.40
CA ARG A 88 -0.38 -27.14 -12.62
C ARG A 88 -1.62 -27.21 -11.73
N CYS A 89 -1.40 -27.38 -10.43
CA CYS A 89 -2.44 -27.57 -9.45
C CYS A 89 -2.17 -26.76 -8.17
N LEU A 90 -3.22 -26.24 -7.59
CA LEU A 90 -3.21 -25.55 -6.29
C LEU A 90 -3.91 -26.43 -5.24
N GLU A 91 -3.32 -26.53 -4.06
CA GLU A 91 -4.01 -27.00 -2.87
C GLU A 91 -4.60 -25.79 -2.14
N LEU A 92 -5.88 -25.85 -1.82
CA LEU A 92 -6.61 -24.77 -1.18
C LEU A 92 -6.83 -25.02 0.32
N SER A 93 -7.19 -23.95 1.06
CA SER A 93 -7.33 -24.00 2.51
C SER A 93 -8.50 -24.86 2.99
N ASP A 94 -9.50 -25.10 2.16
CA ASP A 94 -10.64 -25.98 2.41
C ASP A 94 -10.36 -27.47 2.10
N GLY A 95 -9.12 -27.79 1.70
CA GLY A 95 -8.69 -29.13 1.33
C GLY A 95 -8.98 -29.51 -0.12
N SER A 96 -9.63 -28.66 -0.88
CA SER A 96 -9.87 -28.89 -2.31
C SER A 96 -8.62 -28.63 -3.15
N THR A 97 -8.62 -29.13 -4.39
CA THR A 97 -7.57 -28.87 -5.37
C THR A 97 -8.14 -28.14 -6.57
N LEU A 98 -7.36 -27.24 -7.16
CA LEU A 98 -7.76 -26.44 -8.30
C LEU A 98 -6.69 -26.49 -9.39
N GLY A 99 -6.98 -27.17 -10.52
CA GLY A 99 -6.12 -27.21 -11.68
C GLY A 99 -6.24 -25.95 -12.54
N PHE A 100 -5.19 -25.60 -13.27
CA PHE A 100 -5.16 -24.43 -14.15
C PHE A 100 -4.33 -24.69 -15.41
N ASP A 101 -4.64 -23.98 -16.49
CA ASP A 101 -3.78 -23.85 -17.67
C ASP A 101 -2.88 -22.63 -17.56
N LYS A 102 -3.40 -21.53 -17.02
CA LYS A 102 -2.69 -20.29 -16.73
C LYS A 102 -3.02 -19.81 -15.32
N LEU A 103 -2.00 -19.33 -14.61
CA LEU A 103 -2.13 -18.84 -13.25
C LEU A 103 -1.66 -17.40 -13.13
N LEU A 104 -2.46 -16.54 -12.52
CA LEU A 104 -2.03 -15.22 -12.04
C LEU A 104 -1.94 -15.21 -10.52
N ILE A 105 -0.77 -14.91 -10.00
CA ILE A 105 -0.52 -14.66 -8.59
C ILE A 105 -0.75 -13.15 -8.33
N ALA A 106 -1.88 -12.82 -7.71
CA ALA A 106 -2.28 -11.45 -7.34
C ALA A 106 -2.67 -11.39 -5.86
N THR A 107 -1.97 -12.16 -5.02
CA THR A 107 -2.24 -12.37 -3.61
C THR A 107 -1.99 -11.15 -2.72
N GLY A 108 -1.40 -10.10 -3.30
CA GLY A 108 -1.15 -8.86 -2.60
C GLY A 108 -0.16 -8.99 -1.44
N SER A 109 -0.40 -8.21 -0.39
CA SER A 109 0.43 -8.14 0.80
C SER A 109 -0.41 -8.24 2.08
N SER A 110 0.26 -8.50 3.20
CA SER A 110 -0.35 -8.53 4.54
C SER A 110 0.48 -7.72 5.52
N PRO A 111 -0.15 -7.13 6.55
CA PRO A 111 0.55 -6.40 7.60
C PRO A 111 1.61 -7.25 8.27
N VAL A 112 2.74 -6.64 8.57
CA VAL A 112 3.77 -7.25 9.41
C VAL A 112 3.32 -7.13 10.87
N THR A 113 3.37 -8.25 11.59
CA THR A 113 3.17 -8.27 13.04
C THR A 113 4.54 -8.23 13.70
N PRO A 114 4.94 -7.09 14.31
CA PRO A 114 6.22 -7.01 15.00
C PRO A 114 6.21 -7.91 16.26
N PRO A 115 7.37 -8.41 16.71
CA PRO A 115 7.47 -9.29 17.87
C PRO A 115 7.39 -8.48 19.18
N ILE A 116 6.26 -7.83 19.41
CA ILE A 116 6.01 -7.00 20.59
C ILE A 116 5.02 -7.73 21.50
N PRO A 117 5.35 -7.94 22.79
CA PRO A 117 4.40 -8.50 23.75
C PRO A 117 3.08 -7.75 23.75
N GLY A 118 1.97 -8.49 23.62
CA GLY A 118 0.61 -7.93 23.61
C GLY A 118 0.09 -7.45 22.27
N ILE A 119 0.87 -7.48 21.19
CA ILE A 119 0.48 -6.98 19.84
C ILE A 119 -0.72 -7.71 19.23
N GLN A 120 -0.95 -8.96 19.60
CA GLN A 120 -2.09 -9.76 19.13
C GLN A 120 -3.29 -9.71 20.07
N GLY A 121 -3.24 -8.86 21.10
CA GLY A 121 -4.32 -8.71 22.07
C GLY A 121 -5.53 -7.99 21.50
N PRO A 122 -6.72 -8.16 22.14
CA PRO A 122 -7.93 -7.44 21.73
C PRO A 122 -7.72 -5.93 21.74
N GLY A 123 -8.32 -5.18 20.78
CA GLY A 123 -8.14 -3.71 20.63
C GLY A 123 -6.84 -3.30 19.94
N VAL A 124 -6.07 -4.27 19.42
CA VAL A 124 -4.95 -4.03 18.51
C VAL A 124 -5.36 -4.47 17.11
N HIS A 125 -5.30 -3.56 16.15
CA HIS A 125 -5.74 -3.80 14.76
C HIS A 125 -4.73 -3.24 13.77
N SER A 126 -4.69 -3.81 12.56
CA SER A 126 -3.76 -3.37 11.51
C SER A 126 -4.36 -2.38 10.50
N CYS A 127 -5.68 -2.17 10.53
CA CYS A 127 -6.42 -1.35 9.55
C CYS A 127 -6.16 -1.79 8.10
N TRP A 128 -6.32 -3.08 7.83
CA TRP A 128 -6.00 -3.69 6.55
C TRP A 128 -7.19 -4.35 5.87
N THR A 129 -8.12 -4.90 6.64
CA THR A 129 -9.32 -5.60 6.17
C THR A 129 -10.59 -4.83 6.54
N LEU A 130 -11.73 -5.19 5.91
CA LEU A 130 -13.04 -4.68 6.33
C LEU A 130 -13.38 -5.10 7.76
N ALA A 131 -12.93 -6.28 8.20
CA ALA A 131 -13.08 -6.71 9.59
C ALA A 131 -12.32 -5.78 10.55
N ASP A 132 -11.07 -5.39 10.21
CA ASP A 132 -10.34 -4.36 10.97
C ASP A 132 -11.12 -3.04 10.99
N ALA A 133 -11.62 -2.59 9.83
CA ALA A 133 -12.35 -1.32 9.72
C ALA A 133 -13.58 -1.29 10.62
N ARG A 134 -14.35 -2.39 10.68
CA ARG A 134 -15.52 -2.51 11.57
C ARG A 134 -15.11 -2.40 13.05
N ALA A 135 -14.08 -3.15 13.46
CA ALA A 135 -13.59 -3.11 14.84
C ALA A 135 -13.01 -1.74 15.22
N ILE A 136 -12.24 -1.12 14.32
CA ILE A 136 -11.71 0.22 14.51
C ILE A 136 -12.84 1.25 14.63
N ALA A 137 -13.87 1.16 13.79
CA ALA A 137 -15.02 2.06 13.83
C ALA A 137 -15.77 2.03 15.16
N GLU A 138 -15.84 0.85 15.79
CA GLU A 138 -16.45 0.67 17.13
C GLU A 138 -15.60 1.26 18.26
N LEU A 139 -14.28 1.15 18.15
CA LEU A 139 -13.34 1.57 19.21
C LEU A 139 -12.90 3.03 19.06
N ALA A 140 -12.73 3.55 17.85
CA ALA A 140 -12.31 4.92 17.56
C ALA A 140 -13.48 5.90 17.68
N ARG A 141 -14.04 6.03 18.88
CA ARG A 141 -15.11 6.98 19.21
C ARG A 141 -14.53 8.35 19.56
N PRO A 142 -15.31 9.44 19.46
CA PRO A 142 -14.86 10.76 19.90
C PRO A 142 -14.31 10.72 21.33
N GLY A 143 -13.10 11.26 21.52
CA GLY A 143 -12.39 11.27 22.81
C GLY A 143 -11.63 9.98 23.15
N ALA A 144 -11.80 8.87 22.40
CA ALA A 144 -11.02 7.66 22.62
C ALA A 144 -9.52 7.92 22.47
N GLN A 145 -8.70 7.32 23.31
CA GLN A 145 -7.25 7.39 23.21
C GLN A 145 -6.76 6.34 22.23
N VAL A 146 -6.23 6.80 21.09
CA VAL A 146 -5.72 5.91 20.04
C VAL A 146 -4.23 6.08 19.91
N LEU A 147 -3.51 4.94 19.92
CA LEU A 147 -2.08 4.91 19.62
C LEU A 147 -1.87 4.23 18.28
N GLN A 148 -1.22 4.93 17.36
CA GLN A 148 -0.80 4.40 16.07
C GLN A 148 0.70 4.10 16.08
N MET A 149 1.07 2.90 15.70
CA MET A 149 2.44 2.45 15.52
C MET A 149 2.79 2.56 14.04
N GLY A 150 3.79 3.37 13.74
CA GLY A 150 4.26 3.65 12.38
C GLY A 150 3.63 4.92 11.79
N ALA A 151 4.50 5.76 11.23
CA ALA A 151 4.16 6.98 10.51
C ALA A 151 4.61 6.93 9.04
N GLY A 152 4.53 5.75 8.44
CA GLY A 152 4.73 5.54 7.02
C GLY A 152 3.52 5.98 6.18
N PHE A 153 3.53 5.68 4.88
CA PHE A 153 2.47 6.07 3.93
C PHE A 153 1.07 5.65 4.42
N ILE A 154 0.88 4.36 4.72
CA ILE A 154 -0.40 3.82 5.20
C ILE A 154 -0.80 4.47 6.53
N GLY A 155 0.16 4.62 7.46
CA GLY A 155 -0.09 5.24 8.75
C GLY A 155 -0.61 6.67 8.64
N CYS A 156 -0.08 7.48 7.73
CA CYS A 156 -0.54 8.86 7.53
C CYS A 156 -1.97 8.92 6.96
N ILE A 157 -2.35 8.02 6.06
CA ILE A 157 -3.72 7.94 5.54
C ILE A 157 -4.71 7.55 6.64
N ILE A 158 -4.34 6.58 7.48
CA ILE A 158 -5.18 6.13 8.61
C ILE A 158 -5.31 7.24 9.66
N MET A 159 -4.23 7.97 9.92
CA MET A 159 -4.17 9.08 10.86
C MET A 159 -5.23 10.14 10.57
N GLU A 160 -5.41 10.51 9.30
CA GLU A 160 -6.45 11.45 8.89
C GLU A 160 -7.85 10.94 9.24
N ALA A 161 -8.13 9.68 8.91
CA ALA A 161 -9.42 9.07 9.22
C ALA A 161 -9.68 9.02 10.73
N LEU A 162 -8.69 8.71 11.54
CA LEU A 162 -8.80 8.69 13.00
C LEU A 162 -9.03 10.10 13.59
N GLN A 163 -8.26 11.06 13.11
CA GLN A 163 -8.37 12.45 13.59
C GLN A 163 -9.76 13.03 13.29
N LEU A 164 -10.32 12.77 12.08
CA LEU A 164 -11.66 13.20 11.71
C LEU A 164 -12.77 12.51 12.54
N ARG A 165 -12.49 11.39 13.16
CA ARG A 165 -13.40 10.74 14.12
C ARG A 165 -13.36 11.36 15.52
N GLY A 166 -12.49 12.35 15.76
CA GLY A 166 -12.39 13.08 17.01
C GLY A 166 -11.70 12.31 18.13
N VAL A 167 -10.81 11.39 17.82
CA VAL A 167 -10.01 10.66 18.82
C VAL A 167 -8.84 11.49 19.31
N SER A 168 -8.32 11.17 20.50
CA SER A 168 -7.03 11.67 20.98
C SER A 168 -5.91 10.79 20.44
N LEU A 169 -5.21 11.26 19.40
CA LEU A 169 -4.26 10.45 18.64
C LEU A 169 -2.81 10.67 19.09
N SER A 170 -2.11 9.56 19.33
CA SER A 170 -0.67 9.48 19.52
C SER A 170 -0.06 8.59 18.43
N VAL A 171 1.01 9.05 17.78
CA VAL A 171 1.73 8.32 16.73
C VAL A 171 3.14 8.04 17.20
N VAL A 172 3.57 6.79 17.10
CA VAL A 172 4.93 6.33 17.49
C VAL A 172 5.64 5.82 16.24
N GLU A 173 6.76 6.47 15.89
CA GLU A 173 7.59 6.13 14.73
C GLU A 173 9.01 5.82 15.16
N MET A 174 9.55 4.67 14.73
CA MET A 174 10.92 4.26 15.03
C MET A 174 11.95 5.13 14.32
N GLY A 175 11.62 5.60 13.12
CA GLY A 175 12.46 6.52 12.37
C GLY A 175 12.54 7.90 13.03
N ASP A 176 13.50 8.67 12.64
CA ASP A 176 13.78 10.01 13.16
C ASP A 176 12.75 11.08 12.73
N ARG A 177 11.87 10.73 11.77
CA ARG A 177 10.91 11.66 11.13
C ARG A 177 9.66 10.95 10.64
N MET A 178 8.65 11.73 10.25
CA MET A 178 7.47 11.22 9.56
C MET A 178 7.83 10.74 8.15
N VAL A 179 7.17 9.71 7.70
CA VAL A 179 7.31 9.11 6.34
C VAL A 179 8.76 8.85 5.92
N PRO A 180 9.60 8.22 6.76
CA PRO A 180 11.06 8.17 6.56
C PRO A 180 11.48 7.45 5.27
N ARG A 181 10.61 6.62 4.70
CA ARG A 181 10.84 5.90 3.44
C ARG A 181 10.46 6.70 2.18
N MET A 182 9.88 7.89 2.35
CA MET A 182 9.44 8.74 1.24
C MET A 182 10.05 10.13 1.27
N MET A 183 10.42 10.62 2.45
CA MET A 183 10.74 12.02 2.68
C MET A 183 12.12 12.18 3.33
N GLY A 184 12.84 13.19 2.86
CA GLY A 184 14.07 13.64 3.51
C GLY A 184 13.83 14.23 4.90
N PRO A 185 14.90 14.52 5.66
CA PRO A 185 14.78 15.02 7.03
C PRO A 185 13.97 16.31 7.16
N MET A 186 14.19 17.28 6.26
CA MET A 186 13.46 18.55 6.26
C MET A 186 11.97 18.31 6.02
N ALA A 187 11.62 17.62 4.95
CA ALA A 187 10.24 17.31 4.57
C ALA A 187 9.50 16.53 5.67
N GLY A 188 10.11 15.45 6.18
CA GLY A 188 9.52 14.65 7.25
C GLY A 188 9.36 15.41 8.57
N GLY A 189 10.30 16.32 8.88
CA GLY A 189 10.20 17.23 10.02
C GLY A 189 9.07 18.25 9.87
N MET A 190 8.84 18.76 8.66
CA MET A 190 7.71 19.66 8.37
C MET A 190 6.37 18.94 8.55
N ILE A 191 6.24 17.72 8.04
CA ILE A 191 5.03 16.90 8.21
C ILE A 191 4.78 16.62 9.71
N LYS A 192 5.82 16.35 10.50
CA LYS A 192 5.71 16.16 11.94
C LYS A 192 5.10 17.40 12.61
N ARG A 193 5.73 18.58 12.41
CA ARG A 193 5.22 19.85 12.97
C ARG A 193 3.78 20.13 12.56
N TRP A 194 3.44 19.84 11.32
CA TRP A 194 2.07 19.98 10.83
C TRP A 194 1.09 19.10 11.61
N CYS A 195 1.41 17.82 11.80
CA CYS A 195 0.57 16.90 12.58
C CYS A 195 0.44 17.36 14.04
N GLU A 196 1.53 17.81 14.66
CA GLU A 196 1.53 18.33 16.03
C GLU A 196 0.65 19.58 16.15
N ASN A 197 0.69 20.51 15.20
CA ASN A 197 -0.17 21.67 15.13
C ASN A 197 -1.67 21.32 14.94
N LYS A 198 -1.96 20.13 14.40
CA LYS A 198 -3.32 19.58 14.30
C LYS A 198 -3.74 18.77 15.53
N GLY A 199 -2.94 18.78 16.58
CA GLY A 199 -3.26 18.15 17.87
C GLY A 199 -2.87 16.66 17.97
N VAL A 200 -2.14 16.12 16.99
CA VAL A 200 -1.59 14.76 17.06
C VAL A 200 -0.29 14.76 17.87
N LYS A 201 -0.15 13.85 18.82
CA LYS A 201 1.12 13.68 19.54
C LYS A 201 2.04 12.76 18.72
N VAL A 202 3.23 13.23 18.33
CA VAL A 202 4.15 12.48 17.48
C VAL A 202 5.47 12.16 18.18
N TYR A 203 5.75 10.88 18.37
CA TYR A 203 6.96 10.35 19.00
C TYR A 203 7.85 9.70 17.92
N THR A 204 8.78 10.47 17.37
CA THR A 204 9.81 9.97 16.44
C THR A 204 11.03 9.44 17.20
N GLY A 205 11.85 8.58 16.57
CA GLY A 205 13.00 7.92 17.22
C GLY A 205 12.56 7.02 18.37
N THR A 206 11.32 6.55 18.38
CA THR A 206 10.69 5.86 19.50
C THR A 206 10.01 4.58 19.01
N ARG A 207 10.11 3.49 19.77
CA ARG A 207 9.43 2.24 19.47
C ARG A 207 8.50 1.83 20.61
N VAL A 208 7.47 1.09 20.29
CA VAL A 208 6.65 0.38 21.28
C VAL A 208 7.40 -0.86 21.73
N GLU A 209 7.52 -1.05 23.04
CA GLU A 209 8.21 -2.20 23.66
C GLU A 209 7.25 -3.28 24.16
N ALA A 210 6.09 -2.86 24.67
CA ALA A 210 5.06 -3.78 25.12
C ALA A 210 3.69 -3.10 25.13
N ILE A 211 2.65 -3.91 24.96
CA ILE A 211 1.25 -3.53 25.11
C ILE A 211 0.69 -4.39 26.25
N GLU A 212 0.48 -3.76 27.39
CA GLU A 212 0.02 -4.45 28.58
C GLU A 212 -1.47 -4.13 28.82
N ARG A 213 -2.21 -5.10 29.33
CA ARG A 213 -3.59 -4.87 29.78
C ARG A 213 -3.62 -4.95 31.28
N GLY A 214 -4.32 -4.04 31.89
CA GLY A 214 -4.63 -4.12 33.30
C GLY A 214 -5.39 -5.43 33.54
N THR A 215 -4.79 -6.37 34.28
CA THR A 215 -5.59 -7.38 34.94
C THR A 215 -6.50 -6.64 35.89
N SER A 216 -7.81 -6.90 35.85
CA SER A 216 -8.79 -6.30 36.78
C SER A 216 -8.55 -6.81 38.21
N ALA A 217 -7.37 -6.51 38.74
CA ALA A 217 -7.00 -6.78 40.13
C ALA A 217 -7.62 -5.76 41.11
N GLU A 218 -8.28 -4.73 40.60
CA GLU A 218 -9.07 -3.79 41.40
C GLU A 218 -10.58 -4.05 41.31
N LYS A 219 -10.98 -5.29 41.17
CA LYS A 219 -12.37 -5.66 41.50
C LYS A 219 -12.45 -5.71 43.02
N GLY A 220 -13.06 -4.66 43.58
CA GLY A 220 -13.45 -4.65 44.96
C GLY A 220 -14.25 -5.89 45.37
N LEU A 221 -14.59 -6.02 46.62
CA LEU A 221 -15.23 -7.16 47.31
C LEU A 221 -16.24 -7.97 46.47
N LEU A 222 -16.97 -7.35 45.54
CA LEU A 222 -17.92 -7.99 44.62
C LEU A 222 -17.26 -8.92 43.58
N GLY A 223 -16.02 -8.66 43.14
CA GLY A 223 -15.28 -9.51 42.20
C GLY A 223 -14.81 -10.84 42.84
N LYS A 224 -14.48 -10.79 44.13
CA LYS A 224 -14.12 -12.00 44.92
C LYS A 224 -15.29 -12.92 45.14
N ILE A 225 -16.52 -12.38 45.27
CA ILE A 225 -17.75 -13.16 45.47
C ILE A 225 -18.16 -13.89 44.19
N ALA A 226 -18.04 -13.23 43.00
CA ALA A 226 -18.36 -13.86 41.71
C ALA A 226 -17.44 -15.05 41.40
N GLN A 227 -16.16 -14.98 41.79
CA GLN A 227 -15.18 -16.03 41.59
C GLN A 227 -15.44 -17.24 42.50
N ALA A 228 -16.04 -17.02 43.67
CA ALA A 228 -16.41 -18.07 44.63
C ALA A 228 -17.66 -18.89 44.24
N VAL A 229 -18.49 -18.37 43.31
CA VAL A 229 -19.76 -18.97 42.89
C VAL A 229 -19.67 -19.72 41.54
N GLY A 230 -18.47 -19.81 40.95
CA GLY A 230 -18.24 -20.68 39.78
C GLY A 230 -18.96 -20.28 38.49
N ILE A 231 -19.41 -19.02 38.34
CA ILE A 231 -19.98 -18.51 37.08
C ILE A 231 -18.83 -18.12 36.18
N GLY A 232 -18.42 -19.04 35.33
CA GLY A 232 -17.41 -18.83 34.29
C GLY A 232 -17.87 -17.82 33.27
N GLN A 233 -17.58 -16.53 33.49
CA GLN A 233 -17.56 -15.54 32.45
C GLN A 233 -16.11 -15.46 31.96
N SER A 234 -15.90 -15.70 30.67
CA SER A 234 -14.69 -15.29 29.95
C SER A 234 -14.58 -13.77 30.10
N SER A 235 -13.82 -13.33 31.11
CA SER A 235 -13.60 -11.90 31.37
C SER A 235 -12.77 -11.33 30.23
N MET A 236 -13.39 -10.74 29.24
CA MET A 236 -12.71 -9.80 28.37
C MET A 236 -12.00 -8.78 29.27
N PRO A 237 -10.71 -8.49 29.07
CA PRO A 237 -10.00 -7.49 29.85
C PRO A 237 -10.66 -6.14 29.63
N THR A 238 -11.36 -5.62 30.63
CA THR A 238 -12.05 -4.34 30.58
C THR A 238 -11.13 -3.26 31.18
N GLY A 239 -10.49 -2.49 30.32
CA GLY A 239 -9.66 -1.33 30.72
C GLY A 239 -8.76 -0.89 29.60
N PRO A 240 -8.30 0.37 29.59
CA PRO A 240 -7.36 0.87 28.58
C PRO A 240 -6.06 0.07 28.63
N MET A 241 -5.45 -0.12 27.46
CA MET A 241 -4.14 -0.72 27.32
C MET A 241 -3.08 0.27 27.83
N ARG A 242 -2.01 -0.26 28.44
CA ARG A 242 -0.80 0.49 28.79
C ARG A 242 0.26 0.15 27.78
N VAL A 243 0.67 1.14 27.00
CA VAL A 243 1.67 0.96 25.93
C VAL A 243 2.98 1.56 26.41
N ARG A 244 3.98 0.70 26.62
CA ARG A 244 5.31 1.10 27.06
C ARG A 244 6.17 1.44 25.84
N LEU A 245 6.83 2.61 25.91
CA LEU A 245 7.68 3.15 24.86
C LEU A 245 9.16 3.07 25.25
N SER A 246 10.04 2.99 24.24
CA SER A 246 11.51 2.91 24.42
C SER A 246 12.13 4.18 25.01
N ASN A 247 11.42 5.29 25.04
CA ASN A 247 11.85 6.53 25.71
C ASN A 247 11.48 6.57 27.20
N GLY A 248 11.00 5.46 27.76
CA GLY A 248 10.60 5.33 29.17
C GLY A 248 9.16 5.79 29.47
N GLN A 249 8.44 6.36 28.52
CA GLN A 249 7.04 6.77 28.72
C GLN A 249 6.11 5.57 28.64
N THR A 250 4.97 5.68 29.31
CA THR A 250 3.85 4.74 29.19
C THR A 250 2.60 5.54 28.81
N LEU A 251 1.98 5.20 27.69
CA LEU A 251 0.74 5.80 27.21
C LEU A 251 -0.44 4.87 27.48
N GLN A 252 -1.61 5.45 27.70
CA GLN A 252 -2.86 4.69 27.73
C GLN A 252 -3.49 4.71 26.33
N ALA A 253 -4.14 3.62 25.95
CA ALA A 253 -4.85 3.50 24.69
C ALA A 253 -6.09 2.63 24.82
N ASP A 254 -7.20 3.08 24.23
CA ASP A 254 -8.41 2.29 24.04
C ASP A 254 -8.29 1.41 22.78
N LEU A 255 -7.50 1.90 21.80
CA LEU A 255 -7.24 1.28 20.53
C LEU A 255 -5.76 1.45 20.14
N VAL A 256 -5.13 0.39 19.68
CA VAL A 256 -3.80 0.44 19.06
C VAL A 256 -3.92 0.05 17.59
N ILE A 257 -3.38 0.90 16.70
CA ILE A 257 -3.28 0.62 15.26
C ILE A 257 -1.83 0.25 14.93
N SER A 258 -1.62 -0.95 14.39
CA SER A 258 -0.30 -1.38 13.91
C SER A 258 -0.17 -1.13 12.40
N ALA A 259 0.51 -0.02 12.04
CA ALA A 259 0.81 0.37 10.66
C ALA A 259 2.34 0.26 10.38
N THR A 260 2.95 -0.84 10.81
CA THR A 260 4.41 -1.05 10.83
C THR A 260 4.98 -1.60 9.52
N GLY A 261 4.18 -1.65 8.47
CA GLY A 261 4.55 -2.12 7.14
C GLY A 261 3.83 -3.38 6.73
N VAL A 262 4.05 -3.78 5.49
CA VAL A 262 3.44 -4.95 4.85
C VAL A 262 4.51 -5.85 4.23
N LYS A 263 4.15 -7.11 4.01
CA LYS A 263 4.98 -8.09 3.28
C LYS A 263 4.14 -8.81 2.22
N PRO A 264 4.73 -9.13 1.05
CA PRO A 264 4.09 -9.93 0.01
C PRO A 264 3.60 -11.29 0.50
N ASN A 265 2.43 -11.72 0.03
CA ASN A 265 1.82 -13.00 0.36
C ASN A 265 2.31 -14.09 -0.59
N ILE A 266 3.52 -14.59 -0.37
CA ILE A 266 4.23 -15.54 -1.26
C ILE A 266 4.58 -16.87 -0.58
N GLY A 267 4.22 -17.09 0.69
CA GLY A 267 4.62 -18.28 1.45
C GLY A 267 4.14 -19.62 0.85
N PHE A 268 3.01 -19.62 0.15
CA PHE A 268 2.48 -20.81 -0.53
C PHE A 268 3.30 -21.25 -1.77
N LEU A 269 4.27 -20.44 -2.20
CA LEU A 269 5.17 -20.70 -3.32
C LEU A 269 6.43 -21.46 -2.89
N GLU A 270 6.59 -21.74 -1.61
CA GLU A 270 7.73 -22.51 -1.12
C GLU A 270 7.78 -23.88 -1.85
N ASN A 271 8.94 -24.25 -2.36
CA ASN A 271 9.18 -25.46 -3.15
C ASN A 271 8.39 -25.57 -4.48
N SER A 272 7.71 -24.54 -4.92
CA SER A 272 6.97 -24.53 -6.20
C SER A 272 7.86 -24.37 -7.44
N GLY A 273 9.13 -23.99 -7.28
CA GLY A 273 10.03 -23.62 -8.36
C GLY A 273 9.84 -22.19 -8.90
N VAL A 274 8.84 -21.45 -8.44
CA VAL A 274 8.68 -20.03 -8.74
C VAL A 274 9.72 -19.22 -7.96
N ARG A 275 10.48 -18.38 -8.67
CA ARG A 275 11.52 -17.54 -8.04
C ARG A 275 10.92 -16.34 -7.37
N CYS A 276 11.31 -16.15 -6.10
CA CYS A 276 10.93 -15.01 -5.28
C CYS A 276 12.17 -14.40 -4.62
N LEU A 277 12.18 -13.07 -4.45
CA LEU A 277 13.07 -12.35 -3.54
C LEU A 277 12.23 -11.71 -2.42
N ALA A 278 11.94 -10.41 -2.50
CA ALA A 278 10.95 -9.79 -1.63
C ALA A 278 9.51 -10.16 -2.05
N GLY A 279 9.26 -10.30 -3.35
CA GLY A 279 8.03 -10.75 -3.98
C GLY A 279 8.31 -11.79 -5.05
N VAL A 280 7.34 -12.03 -5.92
CA VAL A 280 7.46 -12.93 -7.09
C VAL A 280 8.20 -12.21 -8.21
N LEU A 281 9.35 -12.73 -8.63
CA LEU A 281 10.12 -12.17 -9.75
C LEU A 281 9.38 -12.34 -11.07
N THR A 282 9.25 -11.26 -11.83
CA THR A 282 8.60 -11.26 -13.15
C THR A 282 9.50 -10.62 -14.21
N ASP A 283 9.29 -11.05 -15.44
CA ASP A 283 9.82 -10.39 -16.64
C ASP A 283 8.94 -9.20 -17.08
N GLU A 284 9.25 -8.57 -18.19
CA GLU A 284 8.48 -7.47 -18.77
C GLU A 284 7.07 -7.87 -19.22
N ARG A 285 6.78 -9.15 -19.38
CA ARG A 285 5.45 -9.69 -19.66
C ARG A 285 4.66 -10.04 -18.41
N MET A 286 5.20 -9.72 -17.23
CA MET A 286 4.70 -10.13 -15.92
C MET A 286 4.67 -11.66 -15.73
N GLN A 287 5.44 -12.42 -16.54
CA GLN A 287 5.58 -13.86 -16.42
C GLN A 287 6.71 -14.20 -15.44
N THR A 288 6.51 -15.22 -14.65
CA THR A 288 7.54 -15.78 -13.76
C THR A 288 8.52 -16.66 -14.57
N ASN A 289 9.55 -17.19 -13.90
CA ASN A 289 10.43 -18.18 -14.49
C ASN A 289 9.72 -19.50 -14.85
N VAL A 290 8.47 -19.71 -14.42
CA VAL A 290 7.66 -20.88 -14.74
C VAL A 290 6.63 -20.51 -15.81
N SER A 291 6.73 -21.12 -17.00
CA SER A 291 5.85 -20.81 -18.12
C SER A 291 4.38 -20.99 -17.78
N GLY A 292 3.57 -19.98 -18.12
CA GLY A 292 2.12 -19.94 -17.86
C GLY A 292 1.74 -19.50 -16.45
N ILE A 293 2.71 -19.12 -15.60
CA ILE A 293 2.50 -18.54 -14.29
C ILE A 293 2.97 -17.08 -14.33
N TYR A 294 2.09 -16.17 -13.92
CA TYR A 294 2.26 -14.72 -13.92
C TYR A 294 2.08 -14.16 -12.52
N ALA A 295 2.56 -12.95 -12.26
CA ALA A 295 2.27 -12.25 -11.02
C ALA A 295 1.98 -10.78 -11.25
N ALA A 296 1.17 -10.16 -10.36
CA ALA A 296 0.82 -8.74 -10.42
C ALA A 296 0.42 -8.18 -9.06
N GLY A 297 0.60 -6.88 -8.88
CA GLY A 297 0.28 -6.15 -7.66
C GLY A 297 1.34 -6.28 -6.57
N ASP A 298 0.95 -6.07 -5.32
CA ASP A 298 1.86 -5.96 -4.18
C ASP A 298 2.70 -7.22 -3.90
N CYS A 299 2.36 -8.36 -4.49
CA CYS A 299 3.14 -9.58 -4.38
C CYS A 299 4.20 -9.74 -5.47
N ALA A 300 4.17 -8.91 -6.53
CA ALA A 300 5.06 -9.02 -7.68
C ALA A 300 6.24 -8.05 -7.60
N GLU A 301 7.40 -8.51 -8.06
CA GLU A 301 8.56 -7.67 -8.34
C GLU A 301 8.66 -7.44 -9.83
N ALA A 302 8.68 -6.15 -10.22
CA ALA A 302 8.80 -5.72 -11.61
C ALA A 302 9.94 -4.71 -11.77
N PHE A 303 10.45 -4.60 -12.98
CA PHE A 303 11.52 -3.66 -13.32
C PHE A 303 11.09 -2.22 -13.09
N ASP A 304 11.84 -1.49 -12.27
CA ASP A 304 11.72 -0.04 -12.08
C ASP A 304 12.66 0.68 -13.05
N LYS A 305 12.07 1.39 -13.99
CA LYS A 305 12.81 2.07 -15.06
C LYS A 305 13.67 3.24 -14.58
N VAL A 306 13.44 3.77 -13.38
CA VAL A 306 14.20 4.89 -12.82
C VAL A 306 15.42 4.39 -12.07
N SER A 307 15.27 3.39 -11.21
CA SER A 307 16.37 2.82 -10.44
C SER A 307 17.16 1.75 -11.22
N GLY A 308 16.58 1.18 -12.27
CA GLY A 308 17.16 0.04 -12.99
C GLY A 308 17.12 -1.27 -12.19
N GLN A 309 16.40 -1.30 -11.08
CA GLN A 309 16.28 -2.47 -10.20
C GLN A 309 14.91 -3.14 -10.36
N THR A 310 14.81 -4.39 -9.94
CA THR A 310 13.52 -5.06 -9.79
C THR A 310 13.01 -4.81 -8.36
N ILE A 311 11.80 -4.29 -8.24
CA ILE A 311 11.23 -3.87 -6.96
C ILE A 311 9.78 -4.32 -6.79
N VAL A 312 9.33 -4.46 -5.55
CA VAL A 312 7.90 -4.48 -5.21
C VAL A 312 7.40 -3.05 -5.18
N SER A 313 6.45 -2.71 -6.05
CA SER A 313 5.82 -1.39 -6.10
C SER A 313 4.35 -1.49 -5.71
N ALA A 314 4.08 -1.40 -4.41
CA ALA A 314 2.77 -1.64 -3.81
C ALA A 314 1.87 -0.39 -3.92
N ILE A 315 1.50 -0.03 -5.14
CA ILE A 315 0.54 1.03 -5.45
C ILE A 315 -0.49 0.56 -6.47
N GLN A 316 -1.74 0.96 -6.28
CA GLN A 316 -2.86 0.48 -7.10
C GLN A 316 -2.69 0.74 -8.61
N PRO A 317 -2.20 1.88 -9.11
CA PRO A 317 -1.95 2.09 -10.53
C PRO A 317 -0.99 1.06 -11.15
N ASN A 318 0.12 0.74 -10.45
CA ASN A 318 1.07 -0.27 -10.91
C ASN A 318 0.45 -1.68 -10.88
N ALA A 319 -0.31 -2.00 -9.82
CA ALA A 319 -1.03 -3.27 -9.73
C ALA A 319 -2.02 -3.45 -10.88
N ALA A 320 -2.73 -2.39 -11.27
CA ALA A 320 -3.67 -2.39 -12.39
C ALA A 320 -2.99 -2.64 -13.74
N GLU A 321 -1.89 -1.93 -14.01
CA GLU A 321 -1.15 -2.08 -15.27
C GLU A 321 -0.45 -3.43 -15.37
N GLN A 322 0.19 -3.89 -14.29
CA GLN A 322 0.78 -5.23 -14.20
C GLN A 322 -0.26 -6.31 -14.47
N ALA A 323 -1.44 -6.21 -13.85
CA ALA A 323 -2.53 -7.16 -14.03
C ALA A 323 -3.05 -7.17 -15.47
N ARG A 324 -3.17 -6.01 -16.11
CA ARG A 324 -3.57 -5.88 -17.51
C ARG A 324 -2.55 -6.55 -18.43
N VAL A 325 -1.25 -6.28 -18.24
CA VAL A 325 -0.17 -6.88 -19.03
C VAL A 325 -0.13 -8.41 -18.84
N ALA A 326 -0.19 -8.89 -17.59
CA ALA A 326 -0.24 -10.32 -17.30
C ALA A 326 -1.44 -11.00 -17.98
N ALA A 327 -2.63 -10.42 -17.85
CA ALA A 327 -3.85 -10.97 -18.42
C ALA A 327 -3.82 -11.05 -19.96
N LEU A 328 -3.28 -10.03 -20.64
CA LEU A 328 -3.10 -10.05 -22.09
C LEU A 328 -2.14 -11.18 -22.53
N ASN A 329 -1.03 -11.34 -21.81
CA ASN A 329 -0.09 -12.43 -22.10
C ASN A 329 -0.69 -13.82 -21.78
N MET A 330 -1.52 -13.94 -20.74
CA MET A 330 -2.24 -15.17 -20.43
C MET A 330 -3.17 -15.61 -21.56
N VAL A 331 -3.73 -14.69 -22.34
CA VAL A 331 -4.59 -14.98 -23.50
C VAL A 331 -3.83 -14.96 -24.84
N GLY A 332 -2.50 -14.92 -24.80
CA GLY A 332 -1.64 -15.01 -26.00
C GLY A 332 -1.43 -13.69 -26.74
N GLN A 333 -1.78 -12.54 -26.13
CA GLN A 333 -1.49 -11.22 -26.71
C GLN A 333 -0.14 -10.73 -26.17
N ASP A 334 0.88 -10.70 -27.01
CA ASP A 334 2.22 -10.26 -26.64
C ASP A 334 2.22 -8.77 -26.26
N THR A 335 2.44 -8.50 -24.97
CA THR A 335 2.40 -7.16 -24.39
C THR A 335 3.45 -7.04 -23.29
N THR A 336 4.15 -5.91 -23.24
CA THR A 336 5.18 -5.66 -22.23
C THR A 336 4.84 -4.48 -21.33
N LEU A 337 5.23 -4.60 -20.05
CA LEU A 337 5.24 -3.53 -19.10
C LEU A 337 6.45 -2.63 -19.35
N LYS A 338 6.25 -1.32 -19.49
CA LYS A 338 7.34 -0.35 -19.67
C LYS A 338 8.20 -0.14 -18.41
N GLY A 339 7.90 -0.83 -17.37
CA GLY A 339 8.47 -0.71 -16.04
C GLY A 339 7.54 0.02 -15.06
N VAL A 340 7.76 -0.22 -13.79
CA VAL A 340 7.11 0.52 -12.71
C VAL A 340 7.89 1.79 -12.38
N THR A 341 7.30 2.69 -11.62
CA THR A 341 7.99 3.85 -11.06
C THR A 341 7.54 4.02 -9.61
N GLN A 342 8.47 4.35 -8.73
CA GLN A 342 8.14 4.71 -7.36
C GLN A 342 7.42 6.06 -7.36
N ILE A 343 6.14 6.03 -7.04
CA ILE A 343 5.26 7.20 -7.01
C ILE A 343 4.52 7.19 -5.68
N ASN A 344 4.67 8.26 -4.93
CA ASN A 344 3.91 8.45 -3.71
C ASN A 344 3.33 9.87 -3.71
N VAL A 345 2.03 9.94 -3.53
CA VAL A 345 1.30 11.19 -3.27
C VAL A 345 0.47 10.95 -2.01
N LEU A 346 0.70 11.75 -1.01
CA LEU A 346 0.14 11.56 0.32
C LEU A 346 -0.48 12.85 0.81
N ASP A 347 -1.73 12.79 1.19
CA ASP A 347 -2.38 13.81 2.01
C ASP A 347 -2.26 13.42 3.48
N THR A 348 -1.72 14.31 4.30
CA THR A 348 -1.60 14.13 5.74
C THR A 348 -2.26 15.30 6.45
N LEU A 349 -3.51 15.12 6.86
CA LEU A 349 -4.31 16.14 7.53
C LEU A 349 -4.40 17.46 6.74
N GLY A 350 -4.52 17.36 5.40
CA GLY A 350 -4.59 18.49 4.48
C GLY A 350 -3.23 19.00 3.98
N LEU A 351 -2.11 18.41 4.40
CA LEU A 351 -0.78 18.71 3.86
C LEU A 351 -0.40 17.66 2.81
N ILE A 352 -0.37 18.07 1.56
CA ILE A 352 0.02 17.19 0.46
C ILE A 352 1.54 17.11 0.37
N SER A 353 2.04 15.89 0.30
CA SER A 353 3.46 15.60 0.07
C SER A 353 3.63 14.56 -1.04
N THR A 354 4.72 14.67 -1.80
CA THR A 354 4.99 13.77 -2.92
C THR A 354 6.44 13.30 -2.94
N SER A 355 6.65 12.09 -3.45
CA SER A 355 7.99 11.63 -3.81
C SER A 355 7.95 10.78 -5.07
N PHE A 356 8.95 10.95 -5.93
CA PHE A 356 9.09 10.24 -7.19
C PHE A 356 10.52 9.75 -7.37
N GLY A 357 10.66 8.54 -7.93
CA GLY A 357 11.94 7.96 -8.31
C GLY A 357 12.96 7.88 -7.16
N ASN A 358 14.23 8.12 -7.49
CA ASN A 358 15.36 8.10 -6.55
C ASN A 358 15.43 9.43 -5.74
N TRP A 359 14.40 9.71 -4.97
CA TRP A 359 14.26 10.96 -4.21
C TRP A 359 15.37 11.20 -3.16
N GLN A 360 16.09 10.17 -2.77
CA GLN A 360 17.28 10.28 -1.89
C GLN A 360 18.54 10.69 -2.66
N GLY A 361 18.45 10.78 -3.99
CA GLY A 361 19.58 10.96 -4.87
C GLY A 361 20.28 9.65 -5.23
N VAL A 362 21.32 9.78 -6.03
CA VAL A 362 22.16 8.66 -6.50
C VAL A 362 23.64 9.00 -6.36
N PRO A 363 24.53 8.01 -6.28
CA PRO A 363 25.99 8.28 -6.19
C PRO A 363 26.48 9.16 -7.34
N GLY A 364 27.20 10.24 -6.99
CA GLY A 364 27.70 11.21 -7.94
C GLY A 364 26.61 12.07 -8.63
N GLY A 365 25.41 12.09 -8.03
CA GLY A 365 24.33 13.01 -8.42
C GLY A 365 24.47 14.38 -7.77
N GLU A 366 23.64 15.32 -8.21
CA GLU A 366 23.52 16.67 -7.69
C GLU A 366 22.08 16.91 -7.22
N HIS A 367 21.88 17.92 -6.38
CA HIS A 367 20.54 18.25 -5.90
C HIS A 367 20.32 19.75 -5.78
N ALA A 368 19.07 20.16 -5.93
CA ALA A 368 18.58 21.49 -5.60
C ALA A 368 17.45 21.37 -4.57
N GLU A 369 17.47 22.27 -3.58
CA GLU A 369 16.47 22.28 -2.52
C GLU A 369 15.99 23.71 -2.28
N LEU A 370 14.68 23.86 -2.10
CA LEU A 370 14.03 25.10 -1.70
C LEU A 370 13.07 24.82 -0.57
N THR A 371 13.19 25.55 0.53
CA THR A 371 12.32 25.44 1.69
C THR A 371 11.82 26.79 2.12
N ASP A 372 10.49 26.92 2.22
CA ASP A 372 9.80 28.02 2.87
C ASP A 372 9.01 27.43 4.05
N GLN A 373 9.58 27.55 5.25
CA GLN A 373 8.97 26.99 6.46
C GLN A 373 7.70 27.74 6.87
N ASP A 374 7.64 29.04 6.62
CA ASP A 374 6.50 29.89 6.98
C ASP A 374 5.29 29.59 6.09
N ALA A 375 5.53 29.38 4.79
CA ALA A 375 4.50 28.94 3.86
C ALA A 375 4.21 27.43 3.93
N GLY A 376 4.97 26.64 4.70
CA GLY A 376 4.84 25.20 4.78
C GLY A 376 5.21 24.48 3.48
N ARG A 377 6.17 25.00 2.73
CA ARG A 377 6.56 24.52 1.40
C ARG A 377 8.00 24.01 1.38
N HIS A 378 8.18 22.87 0.74
CA HIS A 378 9.48 22.26 0.52
C HIS A 378 9.51 21.58 -0.83
N LEU A 379 10.62 21.73 -1.55
CA LEU A 379 10.90 21.10 -2.83
C LEU A 379 12.35 20.65 -2.86
N SER A 380 12.61 19.39 -3.19
CA SER A 380 13.92 18.81 -3.36
C SER A 380 13.97 18.05 -4.68
N LEU A 381 14.88 18.40 -5.56
CA LEU A 381 15.09 17.78 -6.87
C LEU A 381 16.45 17.08 -6.90
N GLN A 382 16.48 15.85 -7.42
CA GLN A 382 17.68 15.04 -7.52
C GLN A 382 18.03 14.83 -8.99
N PHE A 383 19.30 15.07 -9.32
CA PHE A 383 19.80 14.98 -10.69
C PHE A 383 20.94 13.97 -10.81
N LYS A 384 21.02 13.33 -11.97
CA LYS A 384 22.18 12.58 -12.44
C LYS A 384 22.40 12.91 -13.89
N ASP A 385 23.61 13.39 -14.21
CA ASP A 385 23.93 13.94 -15.51
C ASP A 385 22.92 15.04 -15.89
N ASP A 386 22.21 14.94 -17.00
CA ASP A 386 21.17 15.88 -17.43
C ASP A 386 19.72 15.38 -17.17
N LEU A 387 19.54 14.38 -16.28
CA LEU A 387 18.25 13.81 -15.94
C LEU A 387 17.84 14.16 -14.51
N MET A 388 16.56 14.45 -14.31
CA MET A 388 15.97 14.47 -12.99
C MET A 388 15.60 13.03 -12.60
N VAL A 389 16.33 12.45 -11.63
CA VAL A 389 16.19 11.05 -11.23
C VAL A 389 15.24 10.84 -10.05
N GLY A 390 14.89 11.91 -9.36
CA GLY A 390 13.97 11.85 -8.24
C GLY A 390 13.64 13.21 -7.68
N CYS A 391 12.59 13.27 -6.88
CA CYS A 391 12.19 14.48 -6.15
C CYS A 391 11.30 14.20 -4.96
N ASN A 392 11.30 15.17 -4.01
CA ASN A 392 10.30 15.29 -2.94
C ASN A 392 9.63 16.65 -3.00
N SER A 393 8.37 16.73 -2.61
CA SER A 393 7.73 18.00 -2.28
C SER A 393 6.80 17.88 -1.06
N VAL A 394 6.67 18.98 -0.33
CA VAL A 394 5.68 19.17 0.74
C VAL A 394 5.00 20.51 0.52
N GLY A 395 3.66 20.54 0.54
CA GLY A 395 2.87 21.76 0.33
C GLY A 395 3.02 22.42 -1.05
N TRP A 396 3.81 21.82 -1.93
CA TRP A 396 4.02 22.30 -3.31
C TRP A 396 3.28 21.37 -4.27
N THR A 397 2.09 21.79 -4.68
CA THR A 397 1.17 20.92 -5.44
C THR A 397 1.03 21.30 -6.91
N GLU A 398 1.49 22.49 -7.29
CA GLU A 398 1.25 23.08 -8.61
C GLU A 398 1.84 22.25 -9.76
N HIS A 399 2.96 21.57 -9.54
CA HIS A 399 3.70 20.87 -10.60
C HIS A 399 3.93 19.38 -10.34
N VAL A 400 3.08 18.73 -9.53
CA VAL A 400 3.22 17.30 -9.19
C VAL A 400 3.25 16.42 -10.44
N GLY A 401 2.36 16.67 -11.41
CA GLY A 401 2.34 15.94 -12.68
C GLY A 401 3.58 16.17 -13.54
N VAL A 402 4.13 17.38 -13.51
CA VAL A 402 5.38 17.74 -14.22
C VAL A 402 6.58 17.05 -13.58
N MET A 403 6.71 17.08 -12.27
CA MET A 403 7.75 16.35 -11.53
C MET A 403 7.75 14.87 -11.89
N ARG A 404 6.57 14.24 -11.85
CA ARG A 404 6.40 12.87 -12.29
C ARG A 404 6.84 12.68 -13.74
N GLY A 405 6.39 13.54 -14.63
CA GLY A 405 6.69 13.46 -16.07
C GLY A 405 8.18 13.55 -16.38
N LEU A 406 8.92 14.44 -15.69
CA LEU A 406 10.36 14.57 -15.84
C LEU A 406 11.12 13.32 -15.37
N VAL A 407 10.76 12.79 -14.19
CA VAL A 407 11.40 11.59 -13.61
C VAL A 407 11.03 10.34 -14.42
N GLU A 408 9.74 10.10 -14.62
CA GLU A 408 9.22 8.88 -15.25
C GLU A 408 9.54 8.82 -16.75
N GLY A 409 9.51 9.98 -17.42
CA GLY A 409 9.86 10.11 -18.82
C GLY A 409 11.36 10.12 -19.09
N GLN A 410 12.20 10.18 -18.05
CA GLN A 410 13.65 10.33 -18.19
C GLN A 410 14.03 11.46 -19.18
N VAL A 411 13.38 12.61 -19.00
CA VAL A 411 13.52 13.75 -19.90
C VAL A 411 14.89 14.39 -19.74
N ARG A 412 15.65 14.46 -20.83
CA ARG A 412 16.95 15.13 -20.85
C ARG A 412 16.77 16.63 -20.77
N LEU A 413 17.36 17.24 -19.74
CA LEU A 413 17.17 18.65 -19.42
C LEU A 413 18.15 19.58 -20.16
N GLY A 414 19.35 19.06 -20.51
CA GLY A 414 20.41 19.90 -21.08
C GLY A 414 20.69 21.14 -20.21
N GLU A 415 20.70 22.32 -20.79
CA GLU A 415 20.89 23.59 -20.07
C GLU A 415 19.83 23.91 -19.00
N TRP A 416 18.66 23.28 -19.06
CA TRP A 416 17.60 23.47 -18.06
C TRP A 416 17.94 22.86 -16.72
N LYS A 417 18.86 21.88 -16.67
CA LYS A 417 19.37 21.37 -15.39
C LYS A 417 19.97 22.51 -14.55
N ASP A 418 20.87 23.31 -15.12
CA ASP A 418 21.53 24.39 -14.40
C ASP A 418 20.52 25.47 -13.95
N LYS A 419 19.51 25.74 -14.78
CA LYS A 419 18.42 26.67 -14.44
C LYS A 419 17.59 26.14 -13.26
N LEU A 420 17.28 24.82 -13.20
CA LEU A 420 16.59 24.18 -12.09
C LEU A 420 17.45 24.08 -10.82
N MET A 421 18.77 23.96 -10.98
CA MET A 421 19.72 24.01 -9.86
C MET A 421 19.73 25.40 -9.20
N GLN A 422 19.51 26.47 -9.97
CA GLN A 422 19.42 27.84 -9.47
C GLN A 422 18.03 28.16 -8.91
N ASP A 423 16.99 27.70 -9.59
CA ASP A 423 15.59 27.92 -9.21
C ASP A 423 14.76 26.66 -9.46
N PRO A 424 14.57 25.82 -8.43
CA PRO A 424 13.81 24.55 -8.55
C PRO A 424 12.32 24.75 -8.88
N THR A 425 11.79 25.97 -8.79
CA THR A 425 10.37 26.24 -9.07
C THR A 425 10.04 26.24 -10.57
N ARG A 426 11.04 26.36 -11.44
CA ARG A 426 10.90 26.48 -12.89
C ARG A 426 10.63 25.16 -13.61
N LEU A 427 10.01 24.19 -12.90
CA LEU A 427 9.73 22.84 -13.41
C LEU A 427 8.86 22.82 -14.66
N MET A 428 7.81 23.66 -14.72
CA MET A 428 6.92 23.71 -15.88
C MET A 428 7.65 24.22 -17.13
N GLU A 429 8.47 25.25 -16.98
CA GLU A 429 9.26 25.80 -18.09
C GLU A 429 10.25 24.77 -18.63
N ALA A 430 10.97 24.08 -17.73
CA ALA A 430 11.88 23.01 -18.09
C ALA A 430 11.16 21.87 -18.83
N TYR A 431 9.99 21.46 -18.34
CA TYR A 431 9.20 20.40 -18.97
C TYR A 431 8.74 20.81 -20.37
N LEU A 432 8.20 22.01 -20.55
CA LEU A 432 7.75 22.50 -21.84
C LEU A 432 8.89 22.61 -22.83
N ALA A 433 10.05 23.11 -22.39
CA ALA A 433 11.23 23.27 -23.26
C ALA A 433 11.84 21.93 -23.68
N CYS A 434 11.87 20.93 -22.78
CA CYS A 434 12.62 19.69 -23.00
C CYS A 434 11.74 18.55 -23.48
N ALA A 435 10.57 18.32 -22.88
CA ALA A 435 9.73 17.15 -23.16
C ALA A 435 9.12 17.22 -24.56
N GLN A 436 8.72 18.39 -25.04
CA GLN A 436 8.15 18.57 -26.38
C GLN A 436 9.18 18.25 -27.46
N GLY A 437 10.42 18.75 -27.31
CA GLY A 437 11.48 18.51 -28.27
C GLY A 437 11.93 17.06 -28.39
N GLN A 438 11.67 16.25 -27.36
CA GLN A 438 12.04 14.82 -27.31
C GLN A 438 10.91 13.87 -27.71
N GLY A 439 9.79 14.38 -28.23
CA GLY A 439 8.68 13.57 -28.70
C GLY A 439 7.88 12.87 -27.59
N HIS A 440 8.07 13.25 -26.33
CA HIS A 440 7.28 12.75 -25.20
C HIS A 440 5.81 13.18 -25.25
N TRP A 441 5.48 14.08 -26.17
CA TRP A 441 4.12 14.49 -26.54
C TRP A 441 3.52 13.67 -27.69
N SER A 442 4.14 12.59 -28.08
CA SER A 442 3.68 11.77 -29.20
C SER A 442 2.42 10.94 -28.91
N GLY A 443 1.62 11.32 -27.94
CA GLY A 443 0.29 10.78 -27.76
C GLY A 443 -0.56 10.76 -29.04
N ALA A 444 -0.25 11.60 -30.01
CA ALA A 444 -0.85 11.56 -31.34
C ALA A 444 -0.39 10.35 -32.18
N GLN A 445 0.78 9.78 -31.94
CA GLN A 445 1.25 8.57 -32.64
C GLN A 445 0.71 7.29 -31.97
N ASP A 446 0.58 7.27 -30.64
CA ASP A 446 0.01 6.15 -29.91
C ASP A 446 -1.54 6.06 -30.02
N ALA A 447 -2.21 7.17 -30.29
CA ALA A 447 -3.65 7.18 -30.54
C ALA A 447 -4.06 6.45 -31.84
N ARG A 448 -3.11 6.13 -32.72
CA ARG A 448 -3.32 5.30 -33.91
C ARG A 448 -3.21 3.80 -33.67
N ARG A 449 -2.76 3.38 -32.49
CA ARG A 449 -2.79 1.98 -32.06
C ARG A 449 -4.11 1.74 -31.29
N ARG A 450 -5.19 1.66 -32.04
CA ARG A 450 -6.50 1.19 -31.58
C ARG A 450 -6.60 -0.31 -31.67
#